data_3676301e7e87e68936f3a7b6258761ae
#
_entry.id   3676301e7e87e68936f3a7b6258761ae
#
_cell.length_a   1.000
_cell.length_b   1.000
_cell.length_c   1.000
_cell.angle_alpha   90.00
_cell.angle_beta   90.00
_cell.angle_gamma   90.00
#
_symmetry.space_group_name_H-M   'P 1'
#
loop_
_entity.id
_entity.type
_entity.pdbx_description
1 polymer ?
#
loop_
_entity_poly.entity_id
_entity_poly.type
_entity_poly.pdbx_seq_one_letter_code
_entity_poly.pdbx_strand_id
1 'polypeptide(L)'
;MRAPKIDRYAIGDEALLLICDNPLSLEELEADADSEDTLSVERISAPSRRQERLMWRWMLRKEFSSTIKVEYTPSGRPEIKDFPYQHISVSHCRDVVAVVASQRVCGVDVERKERNFERIAERYTTSEERALCQKAGMAREEALATMWCAKECMYKVARREGVDFRRDVLIEAIDPEQGRVVGRVKGGEPIEMTIIDAGDYLVVYSC
;
A
#
# COMPACT_ATOMS: atom_id res chain seq x y z
N MET A 1 -26.67 -2.98 -4.85
CA MET A 1 -25.35 -2.69 -4.24
C MET A 1 -24.87 -1.32 -4.72
N ARG A 2 -24.09 -0.60 -3.92
CA ARG A 2 -23.51 0.68 -4.33
C ARG A 2 -22.31 0.38 -5.24
N ALA A 3 -22.21 1.04 -6.39
CA ALA A 3 -21.05 0.87 -7.27
C ALA A 3 -19.76 1.23 -6.51
N PRO A 4 -18.66 0.50 -6.71
CA PRO A 4 -17.40 0.80 -6.06
C PRO A 4 -16.92 2.19 -6.48
N LYS A 5 -16.51 2.99 -5.51
CA LYS A 5 -15.96 4.32 -5.73
C LYS A 5 -14.44 4.24 -5.67
N ILE A 6 -13.77 4.68 -6.73
CA ILE A 6 -12.33 4.84 -6.74
C ILE A 6 -12.02 6.32 -6.50
N ASP A 7 -11.38 6.61 -5.37
CA ASP A 7 -10.80 7.92 -5.11
C ASP A 7 -9.41 8.01 -5.74
N ARG A 8 -9.12 9.13 -6.42
CA ARG A 8 -7.93 9.35 -7.23
C ARG A 8 -7.13 10.52 -6.67
N TYR A 9 -5.86 10.29 -6.44
CA TYR A 9 -4.90 11.30 -5.98
C TYR A 9 -3.74 11.37 -6.96
N ALA A 10 -3.71 12.41 -7.81
CA ALA A 10 -2.57 12.70 -8.66
C ALA A 10 -1.40 13.21 -7.80
N ILE A 11 -0.22 12.63 -8.00
CA ILE A 11 1.01 12.96 -7.27
C ILE A 11 1.98 13.55 -8.31
N GLY A 12 1.88 14.86 -8.50
CA GLY A 12 2.51 15.52 -9.65
C GLY A 12 2.11 14.85 -10.97
N ASP A 13 3.03 14.82 -11.92
CA ASP A 13 2.86 14.14 -13.21
C ASP A 13 3.48 12.73 -13.21
N GLU A 14 4.04 12.28 -12.10
CA GLU A 14 4.89 11.10 -12.03
C GLU A 14 4.22 9.89 -11.37
N ALA A 15 3.12 10.09 -10.64
CA ALA A 15 2.44 9.00 -9.96
C ALA A 15 0.96 9.25 -9.74
N LEU A 16 0.23 8.15 -9.52
CA LEU A 16 -1.20 8.15 -9.21
C LEU A 16 -1.47 7.15 -8.09
N LEU A 17 -2.15 7.61 -7.05
CA LEU A 17 -2.71 6.75 -6.01
C LEU A 17 -4.20 6.57 -6.24
N LEU A 18 -4.64 5.32 -6.26
CA LEU A 18 -6.03 4.90 -6.33
C LEU A 18 -6.42 4.22 -5.03
N ILE A 19 -7.55 4.60 -4.45
CA ILE A 19 -8.11 3.96 -3.26
C ILE A 19 -9.54 3.56 -3.55
N CYS A 20 -9.88 2.31 -3.30
CA CYS A 20 -11.26 1.82 -3.38
C CYS A 20 -11.71 1.37 -2.00
N ASP A 21 -12.68 2.07 -1.46
CA ASP A 21 -13.44 1.68 -0.28
C ASP A 21 -14.69 0.91 -0.75
N ASN A 22 -14.95 -0.25 -0.16
CA ASN A 22 -16.00 -1.17 -0.60
C ASN A 22 -15.76 -1.79 -1.99
N PRO A 23 -14.74 -2.66 -2.13
CA PRO A 23 -14.39 -3.32 -3.38
C PRO A 23 -15.49 -4.27 -3.87
N LEU A 24 -15.47 -4.57 -5.16
CA LEU A 24 -16.35 -5.56 -5.79
C LEU A 24 -16.18 -6.95 -5.16
N SER A 25 -17.25 -7.72 -5.15
CA SER A 25 -17.23 -9.13 -4.77
C SER A 25 -16.39 -9.96 -5.77
N LEU A 26 -15.97 -11.15 -5.34
CA LEU A 26 -15.23 -12.05 -6.24
C LEU A 26 -16.05 -12.39 -7.49
N GLU A 27 -17.34 -12.65 -7.35
CA GLU A 27 -18.26 -12.99 -8.45
C GLU A 27 -18.34 -11.84 -9.47
N GLU A 28 -18.48 -10.59 -9.02
CA GLU A 28 -18.51 -9.41 -9.88
C GLU A 28 -17.18 -9.21 -10.61
N LEU A 29 -16.06 -9.44 -9.94
CA LEU A 29 -14.73 -9.33 -10.52
C LEU A 29 -14.44 -10.43 -11.54
N GLU A 30 -14.84 -11.67 -11.28
CA GLU A 30 -14.70 -12.80 -12.21
C GLU A 30 -15.57 -12.62 -13.47
N ALA A 31 -16.74 -11.99 -13.32
CA ALA A 31 -17.62 -11.67 -14.46
C ALA A 31 -17.06 -10.56 -15.36
N ASP A 32 -16.25 -9.62 -14.83
CA ASP A 32 -15.62 -8.53 -15.59
C ASP A 32 -14.13 -8.83 -15.96
N ALA A 33 -13.63 -9.99 -15.58
CA ALA A 33 -12.24 -10.39 -15.81
C ALA A 33 -11.98 -10.69 -17.29
N ASP A 34 -10.88 -10.17 -17.81
CA ASP A 34 -10.36 -10.57 -19.11
C ASP A 34 -9.50 -11.87 -19.02
N SER A 35 -8.95 -12.30 -20.15
CA SER A 35 -8.11 -13.50 -20.21
C SER A 35 -6.82 -13.40 -19.35
N GLU A 36 -6.20 -12.21 -19.27
CA GLU A 36 -5.00 -12.01 -18.47
C GLU A 36 -5.33 -11.99 -16.97
N ASP A 37 -6.46 -11.40 -16.59
CA ASP A 37 -6.95 -11.44 -15.20
C ASP A 37 -7.25 -12.86 -14.77
N THR A 38 -7.97 -13.63 -15.60
CA THR A 38 -8.29 -15.04 -15.34
C THR A 38 -7.02 -15.87 -15.14
N LEU A 39 -6.03 -15.73 -16.04
CA LEU A 39 -4.74 -16.41 -15.93
C LEU A 39 -3.98 -15.99 -14.64
N SER A 40 -4.07 -14.72 -14.24
CA SER A 40 -3.36 -14.20 -13.06
C SER A 40 -3.81 -14.88 -11.75
N VAL A 41 -5.02 -15.42 -11.71
CA VAL A 41 -5.60 -16.06 -10.52
C VAL A 41 -5.78 -17.56 -10.64
N GLU A 42 -5.44 -18.17 -11.77
CA GLU A 42 -5.66 -19.60 -12.05
C GLU A 42 -5.08 -20.52 -10.96
N ARG A 43 -3.89 -20.18 -10.45
CA ARG A 43 -3.18 -20.95 -9.42
C ARG A 43 -3.48 -20.53 -7.98
N ILE A 44 -4.38 -19.57 -7.80
CA ILE A 44 -4.76 -19.07 -6.47
C ILE A 44 -6.01 -19.80 -6.01
N SER A 45 -5.90 -20.65 -5.01
CA SER A 45 -7.02 -21.41 -4.46
C SER A 45 -7.87 -20.62 -3.44
N ALA A 46 -7.26 -19.67 -2.71
CA ALA A 46 -7.95 -18.90 -1.67
C ALA A 46 -8.84 -17.81 -2.29
N PRO A 47 -10.18 -17.82 -2.06
CA PRO A 47 -11.10 -16.85 -2.66
C PRO A 47 -10.74 -15.39 -2.33
N SER A 48 -10.34 -15.10 -1.09
CA SER A 48 -9.92 -13.75 -0.70
C SER A 48 -8.72 -13.25 -1.50
N ARG A 49 -7.72 -14.12 -1.73
CA ARG A 49 -6.54 -13.78 -2.52
C ARG A 49 -6.86 -13.59 -4.01
N ARG A 50 -7.83 -14.33 -4.53
CA ARG A 50 -8.35 -14.12 -5.89
C ARG A 50 -9.02 -12.75 -6.00
N GLN A 51 -9.92 -12.44 -5.05
CA GLN A 51 -10.60 -11.15 -5.01
C GLN A 51 -9.61 -9.99 -4.91
N GLU A 52 -8.64 -10.04 -4.01
CA GLU A 52 -7.57 -9.05 -3.86
C GLU A 52 -6.82 -8.84 -5.19
N ARG A 53 -6.41 -9.92 -5.83
CA ARG A 53 -5.66 -9.90 -7.11
C ARG A 53 -6.48 -9.29 -8.23
N LEU A 54 -7.72 -9.69 -8.40
CA LEU A 54 -8.62 -9.18 -9.43
C LEU A 54 -9.01 -7.73 -9.18
N MET A 55 -9.20 -7.34 -7.91
CA MET A 55 -9.67 -5.99 -7.56
C MET A 55 -8.68 -4.91 -7.99
N TRP A 56 -7.40 -5.00 -7.60
CA TRP A 56 -6.43 -3.97 -7.97
C TRP A 56 -6.15 -3.96 -9.49
N ARG A 57 -6.20 -5.11 -10.17
CA ARG A 57 -6.09 -5.18 -11.64
C ARG A 57 -7.29 -4.50 -12.30
N TRP A 58 -8.48 -4.75 -11.78
CA TRP A 58 -9.70 -4.07 -12.22
C TRP A 58 -9.60 -2.55 -12.05
N MET A 59 -9.11 -2.05 -10.90
CA MET A 59 -8.88 -0.62 -10.67
C MET A 59 -7.95 -0.02 -11.72
N LEU A 60 -6.84 -0.68 -12.03
CA LEU A 60 -5.89 -0.22 -13.04
C LEU A 60 -6.51 -0.20 -14.44
N ARG A 61 -7.27 -1.24 -14.83
CA ARG A 61 -7.97 -1.28 -16.14
C ARG A 61 -9.01 -0.17 -16.27
N LYS A 62 -9.77 0.09 -15.20
CA LYS A 62 -10.77 1.19 -15.23
C LYS A 62 -10.12 2.56 -15.28
N GLU A 63 -8.95 2.71 -14.72
CA GLU A 63 -8.22 3.98 -14.70
C GLU A 63 -7.47 4.26 -16.00
N PHE A 64 -6.69 3.31 -16.48
CA PHE A 64 -5.75 3.58 -17.55
C PHE A 64 -6.19 3.06 -18.92
N SER A 65 -6.65 1.89 -19.03
CA SER A 65 -7.36 1.25 -20.14
C SER A 65 -7.43 -0.27 -19.94
N SER A 66 -8.28 -0.94 -20.72
CA SER A 66 -8.37 -2.41 -20.76
C SER A 66 -7.13 -3.09 -21.36
N THR A 67 -6.18 -2.33 -21.94
CA THR A 67 -4.99 -2.88 -22.63
C THR A 67 -3.72 -2.91 -21.77
N ILE A 68 -3.83 -2.54 -20.48
CA ILE A 68 -2.66 -2.57 -19.58
C ILE A 68 -2.18 -4.01 -19.38
N LYS A 69 -0.89 -4.23 -19.62
CA LYS A 69 -0.23 -5.52 -19.38
C LYS A 69 0.52 -5.47 -18.06
N VAL A 70 0.11 -6.33 -17.12
CA VAL A 70 0.79 -6.49 -15.84
C VAL A 70 1.65 -7.75 -15.89
N GLU A 71 2.95 -7.57 -15.76
CA GLU A 71 3.92 -8.63 -15.60
C GLU A 71 4.42 -8.73 -14.15
N TYR A 72 5.02 -9.86 -13.81
CA TYR A 72 5.60 -10.07 -12.48
C TYR A 72 7.09 -10.27 -12.59
N THR A 73 7.84 -9.53 -11.78
CA THR A 73 9.28 -9.74 -11.62
C THR A 73 9.56 -11.13 -11.05
N PRO A 74 10.80 -11.63 -11.13
CA PRO A 74 11.19 -12.90 -10.48
C PRO A 74 10.90 -12.94 -8.97
N SER A 75 10.86 -11.79 -8.31
CA SER A 75 10.47 -11.64 -6.89
C SER A 75 8.95 -11.57 -6.67
N GLY A 76 8.13 -11.72 -7.73
CA GLY A 76 6.67 -11.73 -7.66
C GLY A 76 6.01 -10.35 -7.57
N ARG A 77 6.74 -9.28 -7.84
CA ARG A 77 6.18 -7.91 -7.84
C ARG A 77 5.52 -7.58 -9.15
N PRO A 78 4.35 -6.91 -9.13
CA PRO A 78 3.71 -6.46 -10.36
C PRO A 78 4.41 -5.22 -10.95
N GLU A 79 4.52 -5.19 -12.27
CA GLU A 79 4.97 -4.05 -13.07
C GLU A 79 4.05 -3.88 -14.28
N ILE A 80 3.84 -2.64 -14.74
CA ILE A 80 3.11 -2.37 -15.98
C ILE A 80 4.12 -2.21 -17.11
N LYS A 81 3.94 -2.94 -18.19
CA LYS A 81 4.81 -2.84 -19.37
C LYS A 81 4.30 -1.78 -20.35
N ASP A 82 5.26 -1.17 -21.05
CA ASP A 82 5.00 -0.20 -22.13
C ASP A 82 4.06 0.95 -21.71
N PHE A 83 4.19 1.38 -20.44
CA PHE A 83 3.35 2.40 -19.84
C PHE A 83 4.19 3.40 -19.02
N PRO A 84 3.83 4.69 -18.96
CA PRO A 84 4.59 5.68 -18.21
C PRO A 84 4.78 5.30 -16.74
N TYR A 85 3.75 4.77 -16.08
CA TYR A 85 3.80 4.32 -14.69
C TYR A 85 4.17 2.83 -14.62
N GLN A 86 5.46 2.53 -14.71
CA GLN A 86 5.95 1.14 -14.75
C GLN A 86 5.91 0.44 -13.39
N HIS A 87 6.06 1.20 -12.30
CA HIS A 87 6.11 0.65 -10.96
C HIS A 87 4.74 0.67 -10.31
N ILE A 88 4.37 -0.46 -9.71
CA ILE A 88 3.11 -0.60 -8.96
C ILE A 88 3.43 -1.05 -7.54
N SER A 89 2.70 -0.50 -6.59
CA SER A 89 2.58 -1.04 -5.25
C SER A 89 1.12 -1.19 -4.87
N VAL A 90 0.80 -2.30 -4.23
CA VAL A 90 -0.57 -2.65 -3.84
C VAL A 90 -0.62 -2.95 -2.36
N SER A 91 -1.66 -2.49 -1.70
CA SER A 91 -2.02 -2.91 -0.36
C SER A 91 -3.54 -3.06 -0.23
N HIS A 92 -3.95 -3.89 0.69
CA HIS A 92 -5.36 -4.11 1.00
C HIS A 92 -5.54 -4.46 2.49
N CYS A 93 -6.58 -3.97 3.06
CA CYS A 93 -7.11 -4.43 4.34
C CYS A 93 -8.62 -4.59 4.16
N ARG A 94 -9.32 -5.29 5.09
CA ARG A 94 -10.77 -5.44 5.00
C ARG A 94 -11.44 -4.30 4.22
N ASP A 95 -12.19 -4.57 3.19
CA ASP A 95 -13.02 -3.62 2.42
C ASP A 95 -12.30 -2.37 1.85
N VAL A 96 -10.96 -2.32 1.86
CA VAL A 96 -10.18 -1.23 1.25
C VAL A 96 -9.03 -1.80 0.44
N VAL A 97 -8.85 -1.28 -0.77
CA VAL A 97 -7.71 -1.58 -1.64
C VAL A 97 -7.05 -0.27 -2.06
N ALA A 98 -5.74 -0.20 -1.93
CA ALA A 98 -4.94 0.94 -2.37
C ALA A 98 -3.89 0.49 -3.40
N VAL A 99 -3.75 1.28 -4.47
CA VAL A 99 -2.77 1.04 -5.54
C VAL A 99 -2.04 2.33 -5.84
N VAL A 100 -0.72 2.32 -5.81
CA VAL A 100 0.12 3.37 -6.38
C VAL A 100 0.70 2.87 -7.68
N ALA A 101 0.55 3.65 -8.75
CA ALA A 101 1.25 3.48 -10.02
C ALA A 101 2.19 4.68 -10.23
N SER A 102 3.47 4.44 -10.53
CA SER A 102 4.49 5.49 -10.54
C SER A 102 5.56 5.25 -11.62
N GLN A 103 6.18 6.33 -12.08
CA GLN A 103 7.37 6.30 -12.94
C GLN A 103 8.61 5.84 -12.15
N ARG A 104 8.61 6.00 -10.82
CA ARG A 104 9.69 5.61 -9.90
C ARG A 104 9.25 4.48 -8.98
N VAL A 105 10.22 3.84 -8.34
CA VAL A 105 9.96 2.84 -7.31
C VAL A 105 9.03 3.42 -6.25
N CYS A 106 7.95 2.72 -5.96
CA CYS A 106 6.91 3.17 -5.06
C CYS A 106 6.52 2.11 -4.04
N GLY A 107 5.85 2.56 -2.98
CA GLY A 107 5.27 1.73 -1.96
C GLY A 107 3.94 2.31 -1.48
N VAL A 108 3.01 1.46 -1.09
CA VAL A 108 1.77 1.85 -0.42
C VAL A 108 1.40 0.81 0.63
N ASP A 109 0.87 1.28 1.73
CA ASP A 109 0.19 0.44 2.69
C ASP A 109 -1.11 1.09 3.16
N VAL A 110 -2.14 0.26 3.41
CA VAL A 110 -3.46 0.70 3.91
C VAL A 110 -3.91 -0.21 5.03
N GLU A 111 -4.38 0.39 6.12
CA GLU A 111 -4.87 -0.34 7.29
C GLU A 111 -6.11 0.32 7.88
N ARG A 112 -7.03 -0.51 8.40
CA ARG A 112 -8.14 -0.03 9.22
C ARG A 112 -7.62 0.40 10.59
N LYS A 113 -8.03 1.59 11.05
CA LYS A 113 -7.63 2.13 12.37
C LYS A 113 -8.14 1.30 13.54
N GLU A 114 -9.25 0.58 13.37
CA GLU A 114 -9.81 -0.34 14.38
C GLU A 114 -8.94 -1.58 14.65
N ARG A 115 -7.94 -1.86 13.79
CA ARG A 115 -7.03 -2.98 13.97
C ARG A 115 -6.21 -2.80 15.25
N ASN A 116 -6.18 -3.82 16.10
CA ASN A 116 -5.39 -3.79 17.32
C ASN A 116 -3.90 -4.03 17.06
N PHE A 117 -3.17 -2.94 16.81
CA PHE A 117 -1.72 -2.95 16.59
C PHE A 117 -0.91 -3.16 17.88
N GLU A 118 -1.49 -2.90 19.05
CA GLU A 118 -0.82 -3.07 20.35
C GLU A 118 -0.30 -4.51 20.53
N ARG A 119 -1.06 -5.51 20.07
CA ARG A 119 -0.68 -6.93 20.19
C ARG A 119 0.62 -7.30 19.49
N ILE A 120 1.03 -6.52 18.50
CA ILE A 120 2.23 -6.78 17.69
C ILE A 120 3.27 -5.65 17.82
N ALA A 121 2.99 -4.60 18.58
CA ALA A 121 3.81 -3.38 18.67
C ALA A 121 5.29 -3.69 18.94
N GLU A 122 5.58 -4.57 19.88
CA GLU A 122 6.95 -4.96 20.25
C GLU A 122 7.72 -5.67 19.13
N ARG A 123 7.04 -6.15 18.09
CA ARG A 123 7.69 -6.83 16.95
C ARG A 123 8.18 -5.86 15.89
N TYR A 124 7.64 -4.64 15.84
CA TYR A 124 7.99 -3.68 14.78
C TYR A 124 8.35 -2.28 15.27
N THR A 125 8.13 -1.91 16.55
CA THR A 125 8.46 -0.58 17.05
C THR A 125 9.63 -0.61 18.03
N THR A 126 10.41 0.49 18.07
CA THR A 126 11.41 0.78 19.09
C THR A 126 10.88 1.80 20.10
N SER A 127 11.59 1.96 21.23
CA SER A 127 11.29 3.01 22.22
C SER A 127 11.47 4.41 21.64
N GLU A 128 12.48 4.59 20.80
CA GLU A 128 12.83 5.84 20.14
C GLU A 128 11.72 6.27 19.16
N GLU A 129 11.22 5.35 18.33
CA GLU A 129 10.12 5.62 17.40
C GLU A 129 8.83 5.99 18.14
N ARG A 130 8.52 5.28 19.23
CA ARG A 130 7.35 5.62 20.07
C ARG A 130 7.51 7.00 20.71
N ALA A 131 8.71 7.37 21.13
CA ALA A 131 8.99 8.69 21.68
C ALA A 131 8.87 9.81 20.63
N LEU A 132 9.26 9.54 19.37
CA LEU A 132 9.03 10.48 18.24
C LEU A 132 7.54 10.76 18.05
N CYS A 133 6.70 9.74 17.96
CA CYS A 133 5.26 9.88 17.81
C CYS A 133 4.61 10.61 19.00
N GLN A 134 5.03 10.28 20.22
CA GLN A 134 4.54 10.97 21.43
C GLN A 134 4.92 12.45 21.42
N LYS A 135 6.15 12.80 21.02
CA LYS A 135 6.60 14.19 20.89
C LYS A 135 5.82 14.94 19.81
N ALA A 136 5.41 14.25 18.75
CA ALA A 136 4.54 14.79 17.70
C ALA A 136 3.06 14.90 18.11
N GLY A 137 2.70 14.57 19.36
CA GLY A 137 1.34 14.71 19.88
C GLY A 137 0.37 13.62 19.45
N MET A 138 0.83 12.55 18.84
CA MET A 138 -0.02 11.47 18.36
C MET A 138 -0.60 10.62 19.49
N ALA A 139 -1.86 10.24 19.38
CA ALA A 139 -2.46 9.22 20.23
C ALA A 139 -1.76 7.86 20.01
N ARG A 140 -1.65 7.03 21.06
CA ARG A 140 -0.89 5.76 20.99
C ARG A 140 -1.37 4.83 19.88
N GLU A 141 -2.67 4.65 19.75
CA GLU A 141 -3.25 3.77 18.73
C GLU A 141 -2.97 4.26 17.31
N GLU A 142 -3.12 5.56 17.08
CA GLU A 142 -2.79 6.21 15.83
C GLU A 142 -1.29 6.09 15.50
N ALA A 143 -0.41 6.34 16.48
CA ALA A 143 1.02 6.19 16.33
C ALA A 143 1.41 4.77 15.91
N LEU A 144 0.83 3.75 16.53
CA LEU A 144 1.10 2.35 16.20
C LEU A 144 0.62 2.01 14.78
N ALA A 145 -0.58 2.43 14.40
CA ALA A 145 -1.09 2.21 13.04
C ALA A 145 -0.20 2.89 11.99
N THR A 146 0.17 4.15 12.23
CA THR A 146 1.05 4.93 11.34
C THR A 146 2.43 4.30 11.20
N MET A 147 3.05 3.89 12.30
CA MET A 147 4.35 3.21 12.28
C MET A 147 4.29 1.89 11.51
N TRP A 148 3.21 1.10 11.66
CA TRP A 148 3.03 -0.13 10.89
C TRP A 148 2.95 0.16 9.40
N CYS A 149 2.01 1.02 8.97
CA CYS A 149 1.84 1.39 7.57
C CYS A 149 3.13 1.96 6.94
N ALA A 150 3.83 2.84 7.67
CA ALA A 150 5.07 3.42 7.20
C ALA A 150 6.15 2.37 6.98
N LYS A 151 6.29 1.41 7.90
CA LYS A 151 7.28 0.32 7.78
C LYS A 151 6.95 -0.65 6.65
N GLU A 152 5.69 -1.02 6.47
CA GLU A 152 5.23 -1.80 5.32
C GLU A 152 5.48 -1.06 3.99
N CYS A 153 5.19 0.23 3.93
CA CYS A 153 5.48 1.08 2.78
C CYS A 153 6.98 1.09 2.47
N MET A 154 7.83 1.38 3.46
CA MET A 154 9.29 1.37 3.31
C MET A 154 9.83 0.01 2.86
N TYR A 155 9.30 -1.08 3.40
CA TYR A 155 9.69 -2.42 2.99
C TYR A 155 9.40 -2.68 1.50
N LYS A 156 8.22 -2.23 1.03
CA LYS A 156 7.84 -2.33 -0.38
C LYS A 156 8.75 -1.48 -1.29
N VAL A 157 9.13 -0.27 -0.86
CA VAL A 157 10.07 0.62 -1.59
C VAL A 157 11.49 0.04 -1.61
N ALA A 158 12.00 -0.40 -0.47
CA ALA A 158 13.40 -0.83 -0.34
C ALA A 158 13.72 -2.11 -1.12
N ARG A 159 12.73 -2.95 -1.41
CA ARG A 159 12.88 -4.19 -2.18
C ARG A 159 13.97 -5.13 -1.63
N ARG A 160 14.16 -5.15 -0.31
CA ARG A 160 15.18 -5.95 0.38
C ARG A 160 14.54 -7.11 1.13
N GLU A 161 15.06 -8.31 0.95
CA GLU A 161 14.66 -9.51 1.70
C GLU A 161 15.37 -9.61 3.04
N GLY A 162 14.81 -10.40 3.96
CA GLY A 162 15.42 -10.69 5.25
C GLY A 162 15.62 -9.45 6.14
N VAL A 163 14.68 -8.52 6.11
CA VAL A 163 14.65 -7.35 7.01
C VAL A 163 13.83 -7.65 8.25
N ASP A 164 14.35 -7.24 9.40
CA ASP A 164 13.63 -7.22 10.67
C ASP A 164 12.97 -5.84 10.83
N PHE A 165 11.65 -5.79 10.96
CA PHE A 165 10.88 -4.54 11.01
C PHE A 165 11.25 -3.65 12.19
N ARG A 166 11.70 -4.23 13.29
CA ARG A 166 12.09 -3.47 14.48
C ARG A 166 13.50 -2.91 14.39
N ARG A 167 14.45 -3.66 13.80
CA ARG A 167 15.87 -3.29 13.79
C ARG A 167 16.31 -2.62 12.49
N ASP A 168 15.73 -3.06 11.37
CA ASP A 168 16.22 -2.71 10.06
C ASP A 168 15.36 -1.69 9.32
N VAL A 169 14.09 -1.49 9.74
CA VAL A 169 13.15 -0.53 9.15
C VAL A 169 12.85 0.52 10.22
N LEU A 170 13.50 1.66 10.13
CA LEU A 170 13.46 2.67 11.19
C LEU A 170 12.80 3.96 10.72
N ILE A 171 11.88 4.48 11.53
CA ILE A 171 11.28 5.81 11.35
C ILE A 171 12.20 6.82 12.04
N GLU A 172 12.62 7.86 11.30
CA GLU A 172 13.54 8.89 11.75
C GLU A 172 12.84 10.21 12.06
N ALA A 173 11.75 10.50 11.36
CA ALA A 173 10.94 11.69 11.61
C ALA A 173 9.47 11.44 11.26
N ILE A 174 8.59 12.11 11.98
CA ILE A 174 7.15 12.10 11.73
C ILE A 174 6.58 13.49 11.99
N ASP A 175 5.76 13.96 11.06
CA ASP A 175 5.02 15.21 11.13
C ASP A 175 3.54 14.92 10.76
N PRO A 176 2.68 14.63 11.73
CA PRO A 176 1.30 14.29 11.47
C PRO A 176 0.47 15.49 10.96
N GLU A 177 0.86 16.73 11.28
CA GLU A 177 0.17 17.93 10.80
C GLU A 177 0.35 18.13 9.30
N GLN A 178 1.56 17.82 8.79
CA GLN A 178 1.87 17.85 7.36
C GLN A 178 1.61 16.50 6.67
N GLY A 179 1.19 15.47 7.41
CA GLY A 179 0.99 14.14 6.88
C GLY A 179 2.27 13.50 6.34
N ARG A 180 3.43 13.69 7.02
CA ARG A 180 4.73 13.27 6.53
C ARG A 180 5.43 12.31 7.50
N VAL A 181 6.05 11.28 6.93
CA VAL A 181 6.95 10.36 7.64
C VAL A 181 8.24 10.21 6.84
N VAL A 182 9.38 10.13 7.52
CA VAL A 182 10.67 9.81 6.93
C VAL A 182 11.29 8.65 7.69
N GLY A 183 11.88 7.71 6.96
CA GLY A 183 12.57 6.58 7.56
C GLY A 183 13.57 5.93 6.64
N ARG A 184 14.20 4.84 7.08
CA ARG A 184 15.23 4.09 6.34
C ARG A 184 15.07 2.59 6.50
N VAL A 185 15.62 1.87 5.52
CA VAL A 185 15.74 0.40 5.60
C VAL A 185 17.21 0.02 5.53
N LYS A 186 17.73 -0.62 6.58
CA LYS A 186 19.14 -1.11 6.67
C LYS A 186 20.17 -0.03 6.31
N GLY A 187 20.01 1.20 6.83
CA GLY A 187 20.96 2.29 6.58
C GLY A 187 21.02 2.77 5.12
N GLY A 188 20.01 2.43 4.30
CA GLY A 188 19.86 2.96 2.95
C GLY A 188 19.49 4.45 2.93
N GLU A 189 19.19 4.98 1.76
CA GLU A 189 18.73 6.36 1.59
C GLU A 189 17.41 6.61 2.34
N PRO A 190 17.16 7.84 2.80
CA PRO A 190 15.89 8.22 3.39
C PRO A 190 14.73 7.97 2.41
N ILE A 191 13.65 7.43 2.93
CA ILE A 191 12.39 7.24 2.21
C ILE A 191 11.39 8.22 2.81
N GLU A 192 10.94 9.17 2.00
CA GLU A 192 9.87 10.09 2.36
C GLU A 192 8.53 9.46 2.02
N MET A 193 7.58 9.58 2.94
CA MET A 193 6.25 9.02 2.81
C MET A 193 5.20 10.05 3.17
N THR A 194 4.06 9.95 2.50
CA THR A 194 2.87 10.76 2.79
C THR A 194 1.83 9.91 3.51
N ILE A 195 1.22 10.51 4.53
CA ILE A 195 0.10 9.94 5.28
C ILE A 195 -1.20 10.54 4.75
N ILE A 196 -2.19 9.69 4.45
CA ILE A 196 -3.57 10.10 4.21
C ILE A 196 -4.44 9.49 5.32
N ASP A 197 -5.02 10.35 6.14
CA ASP A 197 -6.05 9.96 7.09
C ASP A 197 -7.43 10.05 6.41
N ALA A 198 -8.04 8.91 6.18
CA ALA A 198 -9.34 8.80 5.52
C ALA A 198 -10.48 8.41 6.50
N GLY A 199 -10.36 8.82 7.76
CA GLY A 199 -11.35 8.55 8.80
C GLY A 199 -11.20 7.15 9.38
N ASP A 200 -11.82 6.14 8.76
CA ASP A 200 -11.80 4.76 9.25
C ASP A 200 -10.52 3.99 8.89
N TYR A 201 -9.76 4.47 7.93
CA TYR A 201 -8.51 3.84 7.51
C TYR A 201 -7.39 4.86 7.30
N LEU A 202 -6.19 4.36 7.32
CA LEU A 202 -4.96 5.10 7.13
C LEU A 202 -4.24 4.56 5.91
N VAL A 203 -3.76 5.45 5.04
CA VAL A 203 -2.90 5.11 3.91
C VAL A 203 -1.55 5.79 4.06
N VAL A 204 -0.46 5.05 3.86
CA VAL A 204 0.89 5.61 3.77
C VAL A 204 1.49 5.19 2.44
N TYR A 205 2.02 6.15 1.68
CA TYR A 205 2.63 5.89 0.38
C TYR A 205 3.93 6.68 0.17
N SER A 206 4.75 6.18 -0.76
CA SER A 206 5.97 6.82 -1.26
C SER A 206 6.12 6.55 -2.76
N CYS A 207 6.56 7.54 -3.53
CA CYS A 207 6.86 7.44 -4.97
C CYS A 207 7.84 8.53 -5.43
#